data_8f7cae96460c24d50b53a4004d409cbe
#
_entry.id   8f7cae96460c24d50b53a4004d409cbe
#
_cell.length_a   1.000
_cell.length_b   1.000
_cell.length_c   1.000
_cell.angle_alpha   90.00
_cell.angle_beta   90.00
_cell.angle_gamma   90.00
#
_symmetry.space_group_name_H-M   'P 1'
#
loop_
_entity.id
_entity.type
_entity.pdbx_description
1 polymer ?
#
loop_
_entity_poly.entity_id
_entity_poly.type
_entity_poly.pdbx_seq_one_letter_code
_entity_poly.pdbx_strand_id
1 'polypeptide(L)'
;MVAVTGAELVEWVEQTSRGWKRLLSAHSELLGIPCDIRETKSVAELLQHIVAVELRYAERLNELPQTEYQSIPFDSVGGIYATHDRAMELIRPLLEQDVAFWETVLEFKTRSMGTLHASRRTVLVHLLTHSIRHYAQLATLARQHGVAPDWQMDYLMMGLQQAMA
;
A
#
# COMPACT_ATOMS: atom_id res chain seq x y z
N MET A 1 -12.89 24.97 1.57
CA MET A 1 -12.16 23.91 2.30
C MET A 1 -11.49 23.03 1.28
N VAL A 2 -10.18 22.79 1.37
CA VAL A 2 -9.50 21.80 0.54
C VAL A 2 -9.58 20.46 1.24
N ALA A 3 -10.10 19.44 0.57
CA ALA A 3 -10.19 18.09 1.10
C ALA A 3 -9.61 17.09 0.10
N VAL A 4 -8.78 16.17 0.59
CA VAL A 4 -8.31 15.01 -0.17
C VAL A 4 -9.32 13.89 0.05
N THR A 5 -9.77 13.26 -1.03
CA THR A 5 -10.75 12.18 -0.99
C THR A 5 -10.07 10.82 -0.84
N GLY A 6 -10.83 9.82 -0.35
CA GLY A 6 -10.34 8.44 -0.32
C GLY A 6 -10.01 7.90 -1.73
N ALA A 7 -10.80 8.29 -2.74
CA ALA A 7 -10.56 7.90 -4.13
C ALA A 7 -9.24 8.43 -4.68
N GLU A 8 -8.90 9.70 -4.41
CA GLU A 8 -7.60 10.27 -4.79
C GLU A 8 -6.43 9.57 -4.11
N LEU A 9 -6.57 9.22 -2.84
CA LEU A 9 -5.52 8.47 -2.13
C LEU A 9 -5.35 7.04 -2.67
N VAL A 10 -6.43 6.35 -2.98
CA VAL A 10 -6.39 5.02 -3.61
C VAL A 10 -5.70 5.11 -4.97
N GLU A 11 -6.10 6.06 -5.83
CA GLU A 11 -5.47 6.25 -7.14
C GLU A 11 -3.95 6.52 -7.02
N TRP A 12 -3.54 7.33 -6.05
CA TRP A 12 -2.12 7.61 -5.80
C TRP A 12 -1.34 6.34 -5.43
N VAL A 13 -1.88 5.51 -4.54
CA VAL A 13 -1.27 4.23 -4.17
C VAL A 13 -1.21 3.29 -5.36
N GLU A 14 -2.28 3.18 -6.15
CA GLU A 14 -2.33 2.30 -7.31
C GLU A 14 -1.34 2.73 -8.42
N GLN A 15 -1.20 4.04 -8.68
CA GLN A 15 -0.20 4.55 -9.62
C GLN A 15 1.23 4.21 -9.15
N THR A 16 1.50 4.42 -7.86
CA THR A 16 2.77 4.08 -7.24
C THR A 16 3.06 2.58 -7.35
N SER A 17 2.09 1.74 -7.01
CA SER A 17 2.19 0.28 -7.10
C SER A 17 2.40 -0.22 -8.52
N ARG A 18 1.71 0.35 -9.51
CA ARG A 18 1.93 0.03 -10.94
C ARG A 18 3.35 0.34 -11.38
N GLY A 19 3.90 1.47 -10.96
CA GLY A 19 5.30 1.83 -11.23
C GLY A 19 6.27 0.81 -10.63
N TRP A 20 6.09 0.46 -9.38
CA TRP A 20 6.92 -0.54 -8.71
C TRP A 20 6.77 -1.94 -9.31
N LYS A 21 5.55 -2.40 -9.62
CA LYS A 21 5.29 -3.67 -10.29
C LYS A 21 6.07 -3.75 -11.62
N ARG A 22 6.04 -2.67 -12.42
CA ARG A 22 6.79 -2.60 -13.69
C ARG A 22 8.30 -2.68 -13.46
N LEU A 23 8.84 -1.87 -12.54
CA LEU A 23 10.28 -1.84 -12.24
C LEU A 23 10.78 -3.21 -11.74
N LEU A 24 10.08 -3.80 -10.77
CA LEU A 24 10.45 -5.08 -10.20
C LEU A 24 10.27 -6.25 -11.18
N SER A 25 9.35 -6.13 -12.16
CA SER A 25 9.24 -7.12 -13.23
C SER A 25 10.42 -7.07 -14.20
N ALA A 26 11.03 -5.89 -14.38
CA ALA A 26 12.24 -5.74 -15.18
C ALA A 26 13.53 -6.04 -14.38
N HIS A 27 13.49 -5.91 -13.05
CA HIS A 27 14.61 -6.01 -12.13
C HIS A 27 14.24 -6.91 -10.94
N SER A 28 13.88 -8.17 -11.21
CA SER A 28 13.44 -9.10 -10.15
C SER A 28 14.54 -9.44 -9.13
N GLU A 29 15.80 -9.24 -9.47
CA GLU A 29 16.95 -9.37 -8.58
C GLU A 29 16.87 -8.41 -7.38
N LEU A 30 16.17 -7.30 -7.50
CA LEU A 30 15.94 -6.37 -6.39
C LEU A 30 15.21 -7.02 -5.21
N LEU A 31 14.40 -8.05 -5.42
CA LEU A 31 13.70 -8.77 -4.34
C LEU A 31 14.67 -9.36 -3.32
N GLY A 32 15.86 -9.77 -3.76
CA GLY A 32 16.89 -10.36 -2.92
C GLY A 32 17.78 -9.36 -2.17
N ILE A 33 17.64 -8.05 -2.41
CA ILE A 33 18.44 -7.04 -1.74
C ILE A 33 18.22 -7.09 -0.23
N PRO A 34 19.29 -7.13 0.60
CA PRO A 34 19.16 -7.02 2.05
C PRO A 34 18.47 -5.73 2.48
N CYS A 35 17.57 -5.85 3.45
CA CYS A 35 16.75 -4.74 3.94
C CYS A 35 16.56 -4.88 5.45
N ASP A 36 16.69 -3.77 6.17
CA ASP A 36 16.43 -3.69 7.61
C ASP A 36 15.24 -2.77 7.96
N ILE A 37 14.52 -2.31 6.94
CA ILE A 37 13.33 -1.47 7.13
C ILE A 37 12.25 -2.30 7.81
N ARG A 38 11.79 -1.84 8.97
CA ARG A 38 10.73 -2.53 9.73
C ARG A 38 11.08 -3.98 10.10
N GLU A 39 12.35 -4.24 10.41
CA GLU A 39 12.86 -5.58 10.78
C GLU A 39 12.71 -6.63 9.65
N THR A 40 12.54 -6.19 8.41
CA THR A 40 12.55 -7.08 7.25
C THR A 40 14.00 -7.43 6.87
N LYS A 41 14.19 -8.61 6.27
CA LYS A 41 15.54 -9.08 5.89
C LYS A 41 15.85 -8.85 4.42
N SER A 42 14.81 -8.62 3.60
CA SER A 42 14.93 -8.40 2.17
C SER A 42 13.87 -7.44 1.65
N VAL A 43 14.09 -6.94 0.44
CA VAL A 43 13.09 -6.16 -0.30
C VAL A 43 11.80 -6.96 -0.51
N ALA A 44 11.90 -8.26 -0.77
CA ALA A 44 10.73 -9.13 -0.89
C ALA A 44 9.88 -9.13 0.39
N GLU A 45 10.49 -9.23 1.56
CA GLU A 45 9.78 -9.15 2.85
C GLU A 45 9.21 -7.76 3.12
N LEU A 46 9.89 -6.69 2.70
CA LEU A 46 9.34 -5.34 2.79
C LEU A 46 8.10 -5.18 1.91
N LEU A 47 8.13 -5.69 0.69
CA LEU A 47 6.99 -5.69 -0.20
C LEU A 47 5.83 -6.54 0.35
N GLN A 48 6.13 -7.74 0.90
CA GLN A 48 5.13 -8.53 1.63
C GLN A 48 4.49 -7.71 2.75
N HIS A 49 5.31 -6.99 3.52
CA HIS A 49 4.79 -6.13 4.60
C HIS A 49 3.84 -5.05 4.07
N ILE A 50 4.17 -4.40 2.96
CA ILE A 50 3.31 -3.40 2.32
C ILE A 50 1.96 -4.01 1.95
N VAL A 51 1.97 -5.04 1.10
CA VAL A 51 0.72 -5.63 0.57
C VAL A 51 -0.07 -6.39 1.64
N ALA A 52 0.60 -6.91 2.68
CA ALA A 52 -0.06 -7.52 3.82
C ALA A 52 -0.84 -6.50 4.65
N VAL A 53 -0.31 -5.31 4.85
CA VAL A 53 -1.03 -4.22 5.51
C VAL A 53 -2.21 -3.79 4.65
N GLU A 54 -2.03 -3.62 3.35
CA GLU A 54 -3.14 -3.30 2.43
C GLU A 54 -4.26 -4.33 2.53
N LEU A 55 -3.98 -5.61 2.31
CA LEU A 55 -5.00 -6.67 2.29
C LEU A 55 -5.69 -6.82 3.65
N ARG A 56 -4.93 -6.97 4.72
CA ARG A 56 -5.49 -7.24 6.05
C ARG A 56 -6.32 -6.08 6.60
N TYR A 57 -5.97 -4.84 6.26
CA TYR A 57 -6.79 -3.68 6.62
C TYR A 57 -7.99 -3.51 5.68
N ALA A 58 -7.90 -3.87 4.40
CA ALA A 58 -9.04 -3.93 3.49
C ALA A 58 -10.07 -4.99 3.95
N GLU A 59 -9.60 -6.19 4.34
CA GLU A 59 -10.45 -7.23 4.93
C GLU A 59 -11.14 -6.72 6.21
N ARG A 60 -10.40 -6.00 7.06
CA ARG A 60 -10.94 -5.42 8.30
C ARG A 60 -12.02 -4.37 8.02
N LEU A 61 -11.82 -3.50 7.04
CA LEU A 61 -12.82 -2.52 6.61
C LEU A 61 -14.12 -3.18 6.12
N ASN A 62 -14.01 -4.38 5.56
CA ASN A 62 -15.14 -5.20 5.09
C ASN A 62 -15.65 -6.20 6.14
N GLU A 63 -15.11 -6.17 7.37
CA GLU A 63 -15.47 -7.12 8.45
C GLU A 63 -15.25 -8.59 8.07
N LEU A 64 -14.29 -8.85 7.18
CA LEU A 64 -13.89 -10.18 6.75
C LEU A 64 -12.82 -10.79 7.68
N PRO A 65 -12.73 -12.14 7.76
CA PRO A 65 -11.59 -12.80 8.37
C PRO A 65 -10.28 -12.36 7.74
N GLN A 66 -9.28 -12.07 8.58
CA GLN A 66 -7.99 -11.61 8.08
C GLN A 66 -7.14 -12.78 7.59
N THR A 67 -6.58 -12.62 6.41
CA THR A 67 -5.56 -13.51 5.87
C THR A 67 -4.37 -13.59 6.82
N GLU A 68 -3.88 -14.81 7.08
CA GLU A 68 -2.69 -15.01 7.91
C GLU A 68 -1.46 -14.39 7.23
N TYR A 69 -0.66 -13.62 8.00
CA TYR A 69 0.49 -12.89 7.45
C TYR A 69 1.46 -13.81 6.71
N GLN A 70 1.74 -14.99 7.27
CA GLN A 70 2.69 -15.95 6.72
C GLN A 70 2.22 -16.61 5.42
N SER A 71 0.92 -16.57 5.12
CA SER A 71 0.37 -17.11 3.88
C SER A 71 0.41 -16.14 2.70
N ILE A 72 0.78 -14.87 2.96
CA ILE A 72 0.87 -13.84 1.92
C ILE A 72 2.16 -14.05 1.10
N PRO A 73 2.06 -14.25 -0.23
CA PRO A 73 3.21 -14.51 -1.08
C PRO A 73 4.20 -13.35 -1.13
N PHE A 74 5.51 -13.66 -1.18
CA PHE A 74 6.58 -12.68 -1.38
C PHE A 74 7.76 -13.19 -2.22
N ASP A 75 7.64 -14.38 -2.77
CA ASP A 75 8.66 -15.05 -3.57
C ASP A 75 8.69 -14.59 -5.04
N SER A 76 7.66 -13.90 -5.48
CA SER A 76 7.53 -13.40 -6.84
C SER A 76 6.81 -12.05 -6.92
N VAL A 77 7.17 -11.24 -7.90
CA VAL A 77 6.51 -9.96 -8.18
C VAL A 77 5.02 -10.17 -8.47
N GLY A 78 4.68 -11.21 -9.21
CA GLY A 78 3.29 -11.56 -9.53
C GLY A 78 2.47 -11.87 -8.29
N GLY A 79 2.98 -12.70 -7.38
CA GLY A 79 2.31 -13.07 -6.12
C GLY A 79 2.11 -11.87 -5.20
N ILE A 80 3.15 -11.03 -5.05
CA ILE A 80 3.09 -9.81 -4.25
C ILE A 80 1.96 -8.89 -4.76
N TYR A 81 1.97 -8.57 -6.05
CA TYR A 81 1.00 -7.62 -6.61
C TYR A 81 -0.40 -8.20 -6.82
N ALA A 82 -0.57 -9.52 -6.89
CA ALA A 82 -1.89 -10.14 -6.80
C ALA A 82 -2.55 -9.88 -5.42
N THR A 83 -1.74 -9.83 -4.34
CA THR A 83 -2.22 -9.45 -3.02
C THR A 83 -2.65 -7.98 -2.96
N HIS A 84 -1.85 -7.07 -3.55
CA HIS A 84 -2.23 -5.66 -3.72
C HIS A 84 -3.53 -5.50 -4.49
N ASP A 85 -3.64 -6.12 -5.67
CA ASP A 85 -4.81 -6.05 -6.52
C ASP A 85 -6.07 -6.50 -5.75
N ARG A 86 -5.96 -7.61 -4.98
CA ARG A 86 -7.04 -8.08 -4.11
C ARG A 86 -7.45 -7.08 -3.03
N ALA A 87 -6.50 -6.40 -2.41
CA ALA A 87 -6.77 -5.36 -1.42
C ALA A 87 -7.56 -4.20 -2.06
N MET A 88 -7.16 -3.75 -3.24
CA MET A 88 -7.82 -2.65 -3.95
C MET A 88 -9.23 -3.04 -4.42
N GLU A 89 -9.45 -4.29 -4.85
CA GLU A 89 -10.79 -4.82 -5.15
C GLU A 89 -11.75 -4.73 -3.95
N LEU A 90 -11.25 -4.97 -2.73
CA LEU A 90 -12.04 -4.86 -1.51
C LEU A 90 -12.31 -3.40 -1.10
N ILE A 91 -11.39 -2.49 -1.40
CA ILE A 91 -11.49 -1.08 -1.01
C ILE A 91 -12.42 -0.29 -1.94
N ARG A 92 -12.32 -0.49 -3.26
CA ARG A 92 -13.03 0.33 -4.24
C ARG A 92 -14.54 0.45 -4.01
N PRO A 93 -15.28 -0.65 -3.72
CA PRO A 93 -16.73 -0.54 -3.44
C PRO A 93 -17.05 0.26 -2.19
N LEU A 94 -16.12 0.33 -1.22
CA LEU A 94 -16.35 1.08 0.00
C LEU A 94 -16.27 2.60 -0.22
N LEU A 95 -15.62 3.07 -1.27
CA LEU A 95 -15.48 4.49 -1.56
C LEU A 95 -16.81 5.18 -1.84
N GLU A 96 -17.83 4.41 -2.22
CA GLU A 96 -19.21 4.89 -2.45
C GLU A 96 -20.03 4.99 -1.15
N GLN A 97 -19.49 4.57 -0.01
CA GLN A 97 -20.18 4.61 1.27
C GLN A 97 -20.29 6.02 1.82
N ASP A 98 -21.31 6.26 2.62
CA ASP A 98 -21.58 7.57 3.21
C ASP A 98 -20.64 7.92 4.39
N VAL A 99 -20.77 9.14 4.89
CA VAL A 99 -19.97 9.65 6.00
C VAL A 99 -20.21 8.83 7.27
N ALA A 100 -21.43 8.34 7.53
CA ALA A 100 -21.73 7.57 8.73
C ALA A 100 -20.98 6.24 8.75
N PHE A 101 -20.88 5.56 7.60
CA PHE A 101 -20.04 4.37 7.45
C PHE A 101 -18.59 4.66 7.78
N TRP A 102 -18.01 5.74 7.25
CA TRP A 102 -16.60 6.08 7.44
C TRP A 102 -16.26 6.53 8.86
N GLU A 103 -17.20 7.12 9.59
CA GLU A 103 -17.02 7.51 10.99
C GLU A 103 -17.26 6.36 11.97
N THR A 104 -17.79 5.21 11.53
CA THR A 104 -17.94 4.03 12.38
C THR A 104 -16.61 3.56 12.91
N VAL A 105 -16.52 3.38 14.24
CA VAL A 105 -15.33 2.94 14.94
C VAL A 105 -15.25 1.41 14.90
N LEU A 106 -14.11 0.90 14.47
CA LEU A 106 -13.75 -0.51 14.51
C LEU A 106 -12.86 -0.79 15.73
N GLU A 107 -13.11 -1.91 16.40
CA GLU A 107 -12.17 -2.49 17.37
C GLU A 107 -11.36 -3.60 16.69
N PHE A 108 -10.05 -3.60 16.89
CA PHE A 108 -9.17 -4.62 16.31
C PHE A 108 -7.86 -4.79 17.07
N LYS A 109 -7.27 -5.98 16.94
CA LYS A 109 -5.95 -6.30 17.49
C LYS A 109 -4.85 -6.12 16.45
N THR A 110 -3.74 -5.56 16.89
CA THR A 110 -2.49 -5.47 16.11
C THR A 110 -1.39 -6.31 16.76
N ARG A 111 -0.37 -6.69 15.98
CA ARG A 111 0.76 -7.47 16.51
C ARG A 111 1.58 -6.70 17.54
N SER A 112 1.72 -5.39 17.38
CA SER A 112 2.66 -4.56 18.16
C SER A 112 2.00 -3.69 19.22
N MET A 113 0.71 -3.36 19.08
CA MET A 113 0.05 -2.35 19.92
C MET A 113 -1.18 -2.88 20.67
N GLY A 114 -1.47 -4.18 20.57
CA GLY A 114 -2.64 -4.76 21.23
C GLY A 114 -3.97 -4.36 20.58
N THR A 115 -5.01 -4.18 21.40
CA THR A 115 -6.35 -3.76 20.93
C THR A 115 -6.39 -2.25 20.69
N LEU A 116 -6.85 -1.87 19.51
CA LEU A 116 -7.02 -0.49 19.07
C LEU A 116 -8.46 -0.22 18.66
N HIS A 117 -8.84 1.05 18.72
CA HIS A 117 -10.11 1.57 18.24
C HIS A 117 -9.81 2.72 17.26
N ALA A 118 -10.34 2.64 16.04
CA ALA A 118 -10.19 3.70 15.05
C ALA A 118 -11.40 3.73 14.09
N SER A 119 -11.74 4.92 13.58
CA SER A 119 -12.77 5.01 12.53
C SER A 119 -12.29 4.31 11.26
N ARG A 120 -13.24 3.81 10.45
CA ARG A 120 -12.95 3.22 9.14
C ARG A 120 -12.13 4.18 8.27
N ARG A 121 -12.45 5.48 8.32
CA ARG A 121 -11.68 6.53 7.65
C ARG A 121 -10.21 6.53 8.08
N THR A 122 -9.94 6.49 9.40
CA THR A 122 -8.58 6.44 9.92
C THR A 122 -7.84 5.20 9.45
N VAL A 123 -8.51 4.05 9.43
CA VAL A 123 -7.96 2.78 8.95
C VAL A 123 -7.61 2.87 7.46
N LEU A 124 -8.50 3.41 6.61
CA LEU A 124 -8.24 3.60 5.18
C LEU A 124 -7.04 4.52 4.96
N VAL A 125 -7.03 5.70 5.56
CA VAL A 125 -5.92 6.66 5.41
C VAL A 125 -4.60 6.04 5.89
N HIS A 126 -4.63 5.30 7.00
CA HIS A 126 -3.44 4.62 7.51
C HIS A 126 -2.88 3.63 6.50
N LEU A 127 -3.68 2.70 5.97
CA LEU A 127 -3.16 1.68 5.05
C LEU A 127 -2.57 2.30 3.77
N LEU A 128 -3.21 3.35 3.22
CA LEU A 128 -2.77 4.01 1.99
C LEU A 128 -1.46 4.79 2.21
N THR A 129 -1.39 5.60 3.27
CA THR A 129 -0.19 6.37 3.60
C THR A 129 0.96 5.49 4.09
N HIS A 130 0.66 4.35 4.71
CA HIS A 130 1.64 3.34 5.09
C HIS A 130 2.36 2.78 3.85
N SER A 131 1.63 2.43 2.80
CA SER A 131 2.21 1.93 1.55
C SER A 131 3.12 2.96 0.90
N ILE A 132 2.67 4.22 0.76
CA ILE A 132 3.48 5.31 0.19
C ILE A 132 4.77 5.52 0.99
N ARG A 133 4.70 5.51 2.33
CA ARG A 133 5.88 5.65 3.19
C ARG A 133 6.92 4.58 2.90
N HIS A 134 6.50 3.33 2.79
CA HIS A 134 7.43 2.22 2.54
C HIS A 134 7.92 2.18 1.10
N TYR A 135 7.11 2.56 0.13
CA TYR A 135 7.57 2.72 -1.26
C TYR A 135 8.62 3.83 -1.39
N ALA A 136 8.52 4.93 -0.64
CA ALA A 136 9.55 5.96 -0.60
C ALA A 136 10.88 5.45 0.00
N GLN A 137 10.82 4.62 1.04
CA GLN A 137 12.00 3.97 1.60
C GLN A 137 12.61 2.97 0.60
N LEU A 138 11.77 2.17 -0.06
CA LEU A 138 12.21 1.25 -1.12
C LEU A 138 12.89 2.00 -2.27
N ALA A 139 12.40 3.17 -2.67
CA ALA A 139 13.01 3.99 -3.70
C ALA A 139 14.43 4.44 -3.35
N THR A 140 14.66 4.76 -2.09
CA THR A 140 16.01 5.08 -1.60
C THR A 140 16.93 3.87 -1.68
N LEU A 141 16.46 2.71 -1.24
CA LEU A 141 17.23 1.46 -1.26
C LEU A 141 17.55 1.03 -2.71
N ALA A 142 16.56 1.06 -3.61
CA ALA A 142 16.77 0.71 -5.01
C ALA A 142 17.82 1.61 -5.69
N ARG A 143 17.78 2.93 -5.44
CA ARG A 143 18.81 3.86 -5.95
C ARG A 143 20.20 3.55 -5.43
N GLN A 144 20.34 3.15 -4.17
CA GLN A 144 21.63 2.74 -3.60
C GLN A 144 22.20 1.49 -4.30
N HIS A 145 21.34 0.68 -4.92
CA HIS A 145 21.70 -0.49 -5.72
C HIS A 145 21.70 -0.23 -7.24
N GLY A 146 21.73 1.05 -7.65
CA GLY A 146 21.89 1.43 -9.05
C GLY A 146 20.59 1.40 -9.88
N VAL A 147 19.45 1.15 -9.26
CA VAL A 147 18.14 1.11 -9.95
C VAL A 147 17.26 2.22 -9.41
N ALA A 148 17.00 3.23 -10.24
CA ALA A 148 16.13 4.35 -9.88
C ALA A 148 14.73 4.18 -10.47
N PRO A 149 13.66 4.47 -9.70
CA PRO A 149 12.33 4.64 -10.27
C PRO A 149 12.33 5.69 -11.38
N ASP A 150 11.68 5.38 -12.50
CA ASP A 150 11.57 6.24 -13.69
C ASP A 150 10.27 7.06 -13.70
N TRP A 151 9.52 7.05 -12.62
CA TRP A 151 8.29 7.81 -12.41
C TRP A 151 8.33 8.62 -11.13
N GLN A 152 7.51 9.66 -11.05
CA GLN A 152 7.35 10.47 -9.86
C GLN A 152 6.30 9.85 -8.92
N MET A 153 6.63 9.76 -7.64
CA MET A 153 5.75 9.20 -6.61
C MET A 153 5.02 10.26 -5.78
N ASP A 154 5.33 11.54 -6.02
CA ASP A 154 4.75 12.63 -5.25
C ASP A 154 3.27 12.83 -5.56
N TYR A 155 2.47 13.12 -4.54
CA TYR A 155 1.03 13.40 -4.67
C TYR A 155 0.75 14.54 -5.67
N LEU A 156 1.68 15.48 -5.85
CA LEU A 156 1.58 16.55 -6.82
C LEU A 156 1.25 16.04 -8.24
N MET A 157 1.74 14.84 -8.59
CA MET A 157 1.51 14.24 -9.90
C MET A 157 0.05 13.86 -10.16
N MET A 158 -0.75 13.71 -9.10
CA MET A 158 -2.19 13.38 -9.20
C MET A 158 -3.02 14.54 -9.78
N GLY A 159 -2.57 15.77 -9.62
CA GLY A 159 -3.29 16.97 -10.06
C GLY A 159 -2.69 17.67 -11.28
N LEU A 160 -1.63 17.13 -11.87
CA LEU A 160 -1.01 17.76 -13.02
C LEU A 160 -1.91 17.64 -14.26
N GLN A 161 -2.40 18.79 -14.72
CA GLN A 161 -2.92 18.95 -16.08
C GLN A 161 -1.73 19.23 -17.00
N GLN A 162 -1.53 18.41 -18.03
CA GLN A 162 -0.56 18.75 -19.05
C GLN A 162 -0.97 20.10 -19.65
N ALA A 163 -0.07 21.08 -19.62
CA ALA A 163 -0.29 22.32 -20.35
C ALA A 163 -0.58 21.92 -21.80
N MET A 164 -1.75 22.33 -22.31
CA MET A 164 -2.05 22.16 -23.73
C MET A 164 -1.01 22.97 -24.51
N ALA A 165 -0.18 22.24 -25.27
CA ALA A 165 0.82 22.82 -26.18
C ALA A 165 0.15 23.54 -27.33
#